data_3164e952b3e3031239a6403262a2d23b
#
_entry.id   3164e952b3e3031239a6403262a2d23b
#
_cell.length_a   1.000
_cell.length_b   1.000
_cell.length_c   1.000
_cell.angle_alpha   90.00
_cell.angle_beta   90.00
_cell.angle_gamma   90.00
#
_symmetry.space_group_name_H-M   'P 1'
#
loop_
_entity.id
_entity.type
_entity.pdbx_description
1 polymer ?
#
loop_
_entity_poly.entity_id
_entity_poly.type
_entity_poly.pdbx_seq_one_letter_code
_entity_poly.pdbx_strand_id
1 'polypeptide(L)'
;MDSYIQERVDYYNKVNESFELPENESTRVGEYKKTGGTTYYFDLHKVVKSFPAQYFFQFLNGDIRYVPEYPCFLKSRPIGEGNENSVLLKLNEIRHFYFIDDKLSFRQKKDIAVWRGLGGKTAS
;
A
#
# COMPACT_ATOMS: atom_id res chain seq x y z
N MET A 1 -7.84 -19.47 -14.21
CA MET A 1 -7.70 -18.03 -13.88
C MET A 1 -7.11 -17.36 -15.11
N ASP A 2 -7.60 -16.19 -15.45
CA ASP A 2 -7.01 -15.38 -16.53
C ASP A 2 -5.52 -15.10 -16.21
N SER A 3 -4.64 -15.31 -17.20
CA SER A 3 -3.20 -15.12 -17.04
C SER A 3 -2.85 -13.70 -16.56
N TYR A 4 -3.57 -12.71 -17.04
CA TYR A 4 -3.41 -11.32 -16.62
C TYR A 4 -3.72 -11.11 -15.13
N ILE A 5 -4.77 -11.76 -14.63
CA ILE A 5 -5.13 -11.68 -13.19
C ILE A 5 -4.05 -12.37 -12.36
N GLN A 6 -3.57 -13.55 -12.79
CA GLN A 6 -2.52 -14.28 -12.08
C GLN A 6 -1.22 -13.46 -12.01
N GLU A 7 -0.76 -12.89 -13.12
CA GLU A 7 0.42 -12.03 -13.15
C GLU A 7 0.30 -10.85 -12.17
N ARG A 8 -0.88 -10.25 -12.06
CA ARG A 8 -1.11 -9.17 -11.10
C ARG A 8 -1.08 -9.65 -9.66
N VAL A 9 -1.68 -10.79 -9.36
CA VAL A 9 -1.64 -11.37 -8.01
C VAL A 9 -0.19 -11.66 -7.63
N ASP A 10 0.58 -12.28 -8.49
CA ASP A 10 1.99 -12.61 -8.26
C ASP A 10 2.87 -11.36 -8.11
N TYR A 11 2.50 -10.30 -8.80
CA TYR A 11 3.17 -9.00 -8.64
C TYR A 11 2.92 -8.36 -7.27
N TYR A 12 1.68 -8.38 -6.78
CA TYR A 12 1.32 -7.76 -5.49
C TYR A 12 1.76 -8.62 -4.30
N ASN A 13 1.62 -9.92 -4.41
CA ASN A 13 1.92 -10.88 -3.34
C ASN A 13 2.94 -11.92 -3.82
N LYS A 14 4.14 -11.84 -3.31
CA LYS A 14 5.22 -12.79 -3.58
C LYS A 14 5.44 -13.81 -2.47
N VAL A 15 4.61 -13.80 -1.43
CA VAL A 15 4.70 -14.76 -0.34
C VAL A 15 4.40 -16.15 -0.88
N ASN A 16 5.34 -17.05 -0.74
CA ASN A 16 5.30 -18.40 -1.31
C ASN A 16 5.48 -19.51 -0.25
N GLU A 17 5.63 -19.14 1.01
CA GLU A 17 5.81 -20.05 2.12
C GLU A 17 4.77 -19.77 3.21
N SER A 18 4.45 -20.80 4.00
CA SER A 18 3.64 -20.64 5.19
C SER A 18 4.40 -19.83 6.25
N PHE A 19 3.70 -18.97 6.95
CA PHE A 19 4.27 -18.14 8.01
C PHE A 19 3.32 -18.03 9.20
N GLU A 20 3.88 -17.73 10.35
CA GLU A 20 3.14 -17.34 11.54
C GLU A 20 3.53 -15.92 11.93
N LEU A 21 2.54 -15.10 12.26
CA LEU A 21 2.77 -13.73 12.73
C LEU A 21 2.81 -13.70 14.26
N PRO A 22 3.75 -12.96 14.86
CA PRO A 22 3.73 -12.72 16.32
C PRO A 22 2.48 -11.90 16.68
N GLU A 23 1.62 -12.45 17.54
CA GLU A 23 0.34 -11.82 17.90
C GLU A 23 0.54 -10.44 18.55
N ASN A 24 1.57 -10.28 19.37
CA ASN A 24 1.88 -9.03 20.07
C ASN A 24 2.37 -7.91 19.14
N GLU A 25 2.78 -8.23 17.90
CA GLU A 25 3.25 -7.26 16.91
C GLU A 25 2.30 -7.13 15.71
N SER A 26 1.17 -7.84 15.75
CA SER A 26 0.24 -7.93 14.64
C SER A 26 -1.13 -7.37 14.99
N THR A 27 -1.89 -6.99 13.97
CA THR A 27 -3.25 -6.46 14.12
C THR A 27 -4.26 -7.56 13.82
N ARG A 28 -5.22 -7.76 14.72
CA ARG A 28 -6.35 -8.65 14.49
C ARG A 28 -7.36 -7.99 13.55
N VAL A 29 -7.86 -8.72 12.58
CA VAL A 29 -8.84 -8.21 11.59
C VAL A 29 -10.05 -7.56 12.29
N GLY A 30 -10.64 -8.23 13.27
CA GLY A 30 -11.80 -7.73 13.98
C GLY A 30 -11.56 -6.49 14.85
N GLU A 31 -10.30 -6.16 15.15
CA GLU A 31 -9.91 -5.01 15.97
C GLU A 31 -9.33 -3.86 15.14
N TYR A 32 -9.20 -4.05 13.82
CA TYR A 32 -8.62 -3.06 12.94
C TYR A 32 -9.51 -1.83 12.80
N LYS A 33 -9.02 -0.71 13.23
CA LYS A 33 -9.72 0.58 13.17
C LYS A 33 -8.79 1.70 12.74
N LYS A 34 -9.38 2.76 12.21
CA LYS A 34 -8.64 3.96 11.83
C LYS A 34 -8.03 4.64 13.06
N THR A 35 -6.72 4.85 13.01
CA THR A 35 -5.97 5.62 13.99
C THR A 35 -5.20 6.74 13.28
N GLY A 36 -5.16 7.93 13.87
CA GLY A 36 -4.48 9.08 13.28
C GLY A 36 -5.08 9.58 11.97
N GLY A 37 -4.30 10.34 11.22
CA GLY A 37 -4.70 11.03 10.00
C GLY A 37 -4.53 10.25 8.70
N THR A 38 -4.07 9.02 8.73
CA THR A 38 -3.74 8.27 7.51
C THR A 38 -4.96 7.76 6.76
N THR A 39 -4.97 7.94 5.45
CA THR A 39 -6.01 7.41 4.54
C THR A 39 -5.71 6.01 4.01
N TYR A 40 -4.54 5.44 4.31
CA TYR A 40 -4.21 4.04 3.98
C TYR A 40 -5.20 3.05 4.58
N TYR A 41 -5.76 3.38 5.73
CA TYR A 41 -6.77 2.57 6.40
C TYR A 41 -7.91 2.16 5.48
N PHE A 42 -8.46 3.07 4.69
CA PHE A 42 -9.65 2.81 3.91
C PHE A 42 -9.41 1.77 2.81
N ASP A 43 -8.29 1.85 2.10
CA ASP A 43 -7.94 0.86 1.08
C ASP A 43 -7.60 -0.50 1.71
N LEU A 44 -6.85 -0.53 2.80
CA LEU A 44 -6.48 -1.78 3.48
C LEU A 44 -7.67 -2.44 4.18
N HIS A 45 -8.51 -1.68 4.89
CA HIS A 45 -9.70 -2.19 5.56
C HIS A 45 -10.66 -2.87 4.58
N LYS A 46 -10.80 -2.33 3.38
CA LYS A 46 -11.63 -2.93 2.33
C LYS A 46 -11.20 -4.36 1.99
N VAL A 47 -9.92 -4.62 2.00
CA VAL A 47 -9.35 -5.96 1.75
C VAL A 47 -9.50 -6.86 2.97
N VAL A 48 -9.01 -6.41 4.13
CA VAL A 48 -8.90 -7.28 5.31
C VAL A 48 -10.24 -7.64 5.94
N LYS A 49 -11.25 -6.77 5.83
CA LYS A 49 -12.59 -7.03 6.39
C LYS A 49 -13.29 -8.27 5.82
N SER A 50 -12.82 -8.78 4.68
CA SER A 50 -13.36 -10.00 4.07
C SER A 50 -12.85 -11.28 4.71
N PHE A 51 -11.85 -11.19 5.58
CA PHE A 51 -11.26 -12.32 6.29
C PHE A 51 -11.87 -12.49 7.68
N PRO A 52 -11.81 -13.71 8.26
CA PRO A 52 -12.30 -13.97 9.61
C PRO A 52 -11.69 -13.02 10.65
N ALA A 53 -12.50 -12.55 11.60
CA ALA A 53 -12.13 -11.54 12.59
C ALA A 53 -10.92 -11.92 13.48
N GLN A 54 -10.69 -13.23 13.68
CA GLN A 54 -9.60 -13.75 14.49
C GLN A 54 -8.25 -13.79 13.78
N TYR A 55 -8.19 -13.55 12.47
CA TYR A 55 -6.93 -13.58 11.73
C TYR A 55 -6.09 -12.34 12.01
N PHE A 56 -4.78 -12.50 11.90
CA PHE A 56 -3.79 -11.45 12.09
C PHE A 56 -3.16 -11.02 10.77
N PHE A 57 -2.77 -9.76 10.70
CA PHE A 57 -1.99 -9.21 9.61
C PHE A 57 -1.04 -8.12 10.13
N GLN A 58 -0.04 -7.79 9.33
CA GLN A 58 0.84 -6.65 9.59
C GLN A 58 0.72 -5.63 8.46
N PHE A 59 0.92 -4.36 8.80
CA PHE A 59 0.99 -3.27 7.84
C PHE A 59 1.89 -2.15 8.37
N LEU A 60 2.56 -1.47 7.45
CA LEU A 60 3.35 -0.28 7.76
C LEU A 60 2.97 0.83 6.78
N ASN A 61 2.61 1.98 7.30
CA ASN A 61 2.28 3.16 6.52
C ASN A 61 3.52 4.01 6.24
N GLY A 62 3.50 4.74 5.12
CA GLY A 62 4.55 5.67 4.75
C GLY A 62 5.60 5.08 3.80
N ASP A 63 6.76 5.72 3.74
CA ASP A 63 7.83 5.40 2.81
C ASP A 63 8.80 4.38 3.43
N ILE A 64 8.40 3.13 3.44
CA ILE A 64 9.23 2.03 3.95
C ILE A 64 10.25 1.64 2.88
N ARG A 65 11.53 1.61 3.24
CA ARG A 65 12.67 1.34 2.33
C ARG A 65 13.41 0.04 2.65
N TYR A 66 12.88 -0.75 3.55
CA TYR A 66 13.44 -2.05 3.95
C TYR A 66 12.39 -3.14 3.77
N VAL A 67 12.80 -4.39 3.77
CA VAL A 67 11.93 -5.55 3.77
C VAL A 67 11.60 -5.92 5.21
N PRO A 68 10.31 -6.01 5.60
CA PRO A 68 9.92 -6.45 6.94
C PRO A 68 10.33 -7.90 7.23
N GLU A 69 10.48 -8.24 8.50
CA GLU A 69 10.82 -9.60 8.95
C GLU A 69 9.69 -10.60 8.63
N TYR A 70 8.43 -10.16 8.70
CA TYR A 70 7.24 -10.95 8.40
C TYR A 70 6.47 -10.35 7.22
N PRO A 71 5.63 -11.15 6.52
CA PRO A 71 4.75 -10.62 5.49
C PRO A 71 3.90 -9.45 5.99
N CYS A 72 4.03 -8.32 5.31
CA CYS A 72 3.49 -7.05 5.77
C CYS A 72 2.95 -6.25 4.58
N PHE A 73 1.77 -5.65 4.74
CA PHE A 73 1.21 -4.75 3.73
C PHE A 73 1.95 -3.41 3.70
N LEU A 74 2.48 -3.07 2.53
CA LEU A 74 3.24 -1.85 2.27
C LEU A 74 2.75 -1.17 0.99
N LYS A 75 2.96 0.13 0.86
CA LYS A 75 2.67 0.83 -0.40
C LYS A 75 3.75 0.65 -1.46
N SER A 76 4.95 0.27 -1.08
CA SER A 76 6.09 0.13 -1.97
C SER A 76 6.99 -1.04 -1.52
N ARG A 77 7.62 -1.68 -2.46
CA ARG A 77 8.52 -2.80 -2.23
C ARG A 77 9.90 -2.49 -2.80
N PRO A 78 11.00 -2.74 -2.07
CA PRO A 78 12.34 -2.64 -2.61
C PRO A 78 12.51 -3.53 -3.84
N ILE A 79 13.20 -3.04 -4.86
CA ILE A 79 13.54 -3.83 -6.04
C ILE A 79 14.71 -4.74 -5.68
N GLY A 80 14.62 -6.03 -6.04
CA GLY A 80 15.67 -7.00 -5.79
C GLY A 80 15.14 -8.35 -5.31
N GLU A 81 16.05 -9.23 -4.98
CA GLU A 81 15.74 -10.54 -4.39
C GLU A 81 15.47 -10.41 -2.88
N GLY A 82 14.77 -11.40 -2.31
CA GLY A 82 14.48 -11.44 -0.87
C GLY A 82 13.46 -10.41 -0.40
N ASN A 83 12.57 -9.95 -1.29
CA ASN A 83 11.56 -8.92 -1.00
C ASN A 83 10.14 -9.47 -0.82
N GLU A 84 9.99 -10.78 -0.63
CA GLU A 84 8.70 -11.49 -0.60
C GLU A 84 7.81 -11.04 0.55
N ASN A 85 8.39 -10.66 1.68
CA ASN A 85 7.64 -10.15 2.84
C ASN A 85 7.03 -8.77 2.62
N SER A 86 7.41 -8.06 1.58
CA SER A 86 6.83 -6.78 1.21
C SER A 86 5.61 -6.98 0.31
N VAL A 87 4.44 -7.19 0.92
CA VAL A 87 3.17 -7.37 0.20
C VAL A 87 2.60 -6.01 -0.19
N LEU A 88 2.42 -5.79 -1.49
CA LEU A 88 1.97 -4.49 -1.98
C LEU A 88 0.48 -4.25 -1.71
N LEU A 89 0.20 -3.15 -1.03
CA LEU A 89 -1.16 -2.65 -0.85
C LEU A 89 -1.63 -1.95 -2.13
N LYS A 90 -2.76 -2.39 -2.65
CA LYS A 90 -3.41 -1.75 -3.79
C LYS A 90 -4.10 -0.45 -3.37
N LEU A 91 -3.48 0.69 -3.65
CA LEU A 91 -3.99 2.02 -3.35
C LEU A 91 -4.76 2.59 -4.56
N ASN A 92 -5.94 2.06 -4.83
CA ASN A 92 -6.66 2.37 -6.06
C ASN A 92 -8.03 3.04 -5.87
N GLU A 93 -8.42 3.36 -4.64
CA GLU A 93 -9.77 3.89 -4.40
C GLU A 93 -9.79 5.18 -3.57
N ILE A 94 -9.09 5.24 -2.44
CA ILE A 94 -9.22 6.34 -1.49
C ILE A 94 -7.94 7.16 -1.40
N ARG A 95 -6.78 6.52 -1.25
CA ARG A 95 -5.53 7.19 -0.87
C ARG A 95 -5.11 8.35 -1.79
N HIS A 96 -5.34 8.21 -3.09
CA HIS A 96 -4.89 9.16 -4.11
C HIS A 96 -6.03 9.72 -4.97
N PHE A 97 -7.28 9.43 -4.61
CA PHE A 97 -8.44 9.82 -5.39
C PHE A 97 -9.18 10.96 -4.71
N TYR A 98 -8.98 12.15 -5.25
CA TYR A 98 -9.68 13.36 -4.83
C TYR A 98 -10.52 13.89 -5.98
N PHE A 99 -11.76 14.28 -5.67
CA PHE A 99 -12.53 15.08 -6.59
C PHE A 99 -12.15 16.55 -6.42
N ILE A 100 -11.68 17.15 -7.50
CA ILE A 100 -11.46 18.59 -7.59
C ILE A 100 -12.48 19.13 -8.58
N ASP A 101 -13.31 20.05 -8.12
CA ASP A 101 -14.21 20.82 -9.00
C ASP A 101 -13.40 21.90 -9.73
N ASP A 102 -12.66 21.46 -10.75
CA ASP A 102 -11.81 22.33 -11.54
C ASP A 102 -12.66 23.18 -12.49
N LYS A 103 -12.77 24.46 -12.20
CA LYS A 103 -13.54 25.42 -13.00
C LYS A 103 -12.85 25.86 -14.30
N LEU A 104 -11.58 25.51 -14.46
CA LEU A 104 -10.81 25.83 -15.65
C LEU A 104 -10.72 24.63 -16.59
N SER A 105 -11.14 24.81 -17.84
CA SER A 105 -10.87 23.81 -18.86
C SER A 105 -9.35 23.72 -19.13
N PHE A 106 -8.89 22.58 -19.65
CA PHE A 106 -7.47 22.37 -19.95
C PHE A 106 -6.86 23.50 -20.80
N ARG A 107 -7.61 23.98 -21.80
CA ARG A 107 -7.16 25.07 -22.69
C ARG A 107 -7.07 26.46 -22.02
N GLN A 108 -7.74 26.63 -20.90
CA GLN A 108 -7.69 27.89 -20.13
C GLN A 108 -6.53 27.90 -19.13
N LYS A 109 -5.88 26.76 -18.92
CA LYS A 109 -4.73 26.65 -18.02
C LYS A 109 -3.50 27.26 -18.68
N LYS A 110 -2.60 27.76 -17.83
CA LYS A 110 -1.30 28.25 -18.31
C LYS A 110 -0.45 27.09 -18.85
N ASP A 111 0.26 27.32 -19.92
CA ASP A 111 1.21 26.34 -20.49
C ASP A 111 2.52 26.30 -19.68
N ILE A 112 2.42 25.78 -18.47
CA ILE A 112 3.52 25.63 -17.52
C ILE A 112 3.45 24.29 -16.81
N ALA A 113 4.61 23.69 -16.55
CA ALA A 113 4.73 22.56 -15.64
C ALA A 113 4.98 23.07 -14.22
N VAL A 114 4.27 22.55 -13.24
CA VAL A 114 4.44 22.87 -11.83
C VAL A 114 4.87 21.62 -11.09
N TRP A 115 5.99 21.72 -10.35
CA TRP A 115 6.43 20.67 -9.44
C TRP A 115 6.55 21.22 -8.02
N ARG A 116 6.08 20.44 -7.03
CA ARG A 116 6.22 20.76 -5.62
C ARG A 116 6.56 19.48 -4.84
N GLY A 117 7.68 19.48 -4.18
CA GLY A 117 8.15 18.33 -3.40
C GLY A 117 9.53 18.58 -2.78
N LEU A 118 9.98 17.65 -1.94
CA LEU A 118 11.35 17.63 -1.46
C LEU A 118 12.24 17.04 -2.55
N GLY A 119 13.26 17.80 -2.98
CA GLY A 119 14.30 17.26 -3.84
C GLY A 119 15.04 16.15 -3.12
N GLY A 120 15.13 14.97 -3.72
CA GLY A 120 16.01 13.93 -3.21
C GLY A 120 17.46 14.44 -3.22
N LYS A 121 18.15 14.36 -2.08
CA LYS A 121 19.60 14.47 -2.09
C LYS A 121 20.12 13.25 -2.86
N THR A 122 20.64 13.45 -4.05
CA THR A 122 21.50 12.45 -4.67
C THR A 122 22.68 12.24 -3.71
N ALA A 123 22.79 11.04 -3.17
CA ALA A 123 24.00 10.65 -2.47
C ALA A 123 25.15 10.73 -3.50
N SER A 124 26.06 11.66 -3.28
CA SER A 124 27.36 11.72 -3.95
C SER A 124 28.25 10.63 -3.40
#